data_d05215c000356d3747d2645e54ec8d86
#
_entry.id   d05215c000356d3747d2645e54ec8d86
#
_cell.length_a   1.000
_cell.length_b   1.000
_cell.length_c   1.000
_cell.angle_alpha   90.00
_cell.angle_beta   90.00
_cell.angle_gamma   90.00
#
_symmetry.space_group_name_H-M   'P 1'
#
loop_
_entity.id
_entity.type
_entity.pdbx_description
1 polymer ?
#
loop_
_entity_poly.entity_id
_entity_poly.type
_entity_poly.pdbx_seq_one_letter_code
_entity_poly.pdbx_strand_id
1 'polypeptide(L)'
;MIWSDESTIILGRKSRRRLCIRKKGHAFKARHCDGTVKSGKISIMVWACFSGEKVGPLIVCDTGNVNADRYLEILEDGVVSFINKILQPCEGSDTVEVAADDAFLFMHDNAPCHTARKVTQFLKRKRIPVMKWPAQSPDLNPIENLWTMFKDAFHKRLIEEGIKPSSRAEVLKHCKTILKEVWRDQGMELITKLIKSMPRRCAAVIAAGGGYTKY
;
A
#
# COMPACT_ATOMS: atom_id res chain seq x y z
N MET A 1 13.66 -5.85 7.16
CA MET A 1 12.34 -5.29 7.56
C MET A 1 11.33 -5.45 6.44
N ILE A 2 10.09 -5.82 6.76
CA ILE A 2 8.94 -5.92 5.84
C ILE A 2 7.99 -4.76 6.14
N TRP A 3 7.79 -3.90 5.17
CA TRP A 3 6.89 -2.75 5.23
C TRP A 3 5.55 -3.13 4.63
N SER A 4 4.45 -2.80 5.29
CA SER A 4 3.10 -3.08 4.77
C SER A 4 2.13 -1.94 5.01
N ASP A 5 1.06 -1.91 4.22
CA ASP A 5 -0.03 -0.95 4.38
C ASP A 5 -1.23 -1.30 3.50
N GLU A 6 -2.38 -0.67 3.77
CA GLU A 6 -3.58 -0.69 2.96
C GLU A 6 -3.72 0.59 2.16
N SER A 7 -4.26 0.48 0.95
CA SER A 7 -4.57 1.64 0.14
C SER A 7 -5.85 1.48 -0.65
N THR A 8 -6.59 2.58 -0.77
CA THR A 8 -7.80 2.63 -1.60
C THR A 8 -7.50 3.21 -2.97
N ILE A 9 -7.88 2.49 -4.01
CA ILE A 9 -7.80 2.91 -5.41
C ILE A 9 -9.20 3.28 -5.87
N ILE A 10 -9.37 4.50 -6.36
CA ILE A 10 -10.65 5.02 -6.83
C ILE A 10 -10.63 5.07 -8.35
N LEU A 11 -11.51 4.28 -8.98
CA LEU A 11 -11.69 4.29 -10.43
C LEU A 11 -12.59 5.45 -10.86
N GLY A 12 -12.33 6.01 -12.04
CA GLY A 12 -13.12 7.11 -12.60
C GLY A 12 -12.77 8.50 -12.05
N ARG A 13 -11.76 8.62 -11.19
CA ARG A 13 -11.26 9.91 -10.75
C ARG A 13 -10.09 10.35 -11.64
N LYS A 14 -10.22 11.49 -12.33
CA LYS A 14 -9.04 12.12 -12.92
C LYS A 14 -8.10 12.48 -11.78
N SER A 15 -6.90 11.95 -11.82
CA SER A 15 -5.86 12.02 -10.76
C SER A 15 -5.39 13.44 -10.43
N ARG A 16 -5.76 14.44 -11.19
CA ARG A 16 -5.35 15.83 -10.94
C ARG A 16 -6.54 16.73 -10.62
N ARG A 17 -6.48 17.43 -9.49
CA ARG A 17 -7.33 18.60 -9.25
C ARG A 17 -7.18 19.55 -10.43
N ARG A 18 -8.25 19.76 -11.20
CA ARG A 18 -8.26 20.79 -12.22
C ARG A 18 -8.20 22.14 -11.50
N LEU A 19 -7.08 22.83 -11.63
CA LEU A 19 -6.97 24.21 -11.19
C LEU A 19 -7.76 25.07 -12.18
N CYS A 20 -8.74 25.79 -11.67
CA CYS A 20 -9.50 26.77 -12.45
C CYS A 20 -9.08 28.18 -12.02
N ILE A 21 -8.44 28.91 -12.93
CA ILE A 21 -8.15 30.34 -12.71
C ILE A 21 -9.44 31.11 -12.96
N ARG A 22 -9.91 31.84 -11.95
CA ARG A 22 -11.17 32.59 -11.96
C ARG A 22 -11.03 33.95 -11.32
N LYS A 23 -11.85 34.92 -11.75
CA LYS A 23 -11.95 36.22 -11.11
C LYS A 23 -12.61 36.09 -9.74
N LYS A 24 -12.22 36.95 -8.80
CA LYS A 24 -12.86 37.06 -7.48
C LYS A 24 -14.38 37.22 -7.63
N GLY A 25 -15.16 36.50 -6.88
CA GLY A 25 -16.63 36.51 -6.96
C GLY A 25 -17.25 35.54 -7.98
N HIS A 26 -16.48 34.84 -8.83
CA HIS A 26 -17.00 33.94 -9.86
C HIS A 26 -16.91 32.46 -9.47
N ALA A 27 -16.84 32.14 -8.18
CA ALA A 27 -16.60 30.78 -7.67
C ALA A 27 -17.62 29.76 -8.16
N PHE A 28 -18.89 30.14 -8.23
CA PHE A 28 -20.01 29.23 -8.48
C PHE A 28 -20.62 29.33 -9.89
N LYS A 29 -19.94 29.98 -10.86
CA LYS A 29 -20.42 29.93 -12.24
C LYS A 29 -20.29 28.52 -12.81
N ALA A 30 -21.32 28.02 -13.50
CA ALA A 30 -21.40 26.65 -14.04
C ALA A 30 -20.14 26.22 -14.82
N ARG A 31 -19.54 27.13 -15.58
CA ARG A 31 -18.28 26.89 -16.33
C ARG A 31 -17.05 26.67 -15.44
N HIS A 32 -17.14 26.98 -14.15
CA HIS A 32 -16.08 26.81 -13.16
C HIS A 32 -16.35 25.71 -12.15
N CYS A 33 -17.50 25.05 -12.30
CA CYS A 33 -17.92 23.93 -11.46
C CYS A 33 -17.94 22.67 -12.29
N ASP A 34 -17.19 21.66 -11.90
CA ASP A 34 -17.38 20.34 -12.46
C ASP A 34 -18.74 19.82 -11.93
N GLY A 35 -19.62 19.39 -12.82
CA GLY A 35 -20.90 18.80 -12.45
C GLY A 35 -20.69 17.64 -11.47
N THR A 36 -21.51 17.58 -10.44
CA THR A 36 -21.54 16.45 -9.51
C THR A 36 -22.16 15.26 -10.23
N VAL A 37 -21.35 14.48 -10.92
CA VAL A 37 -21.81 13.22 -11.49
C VAL A 37 -21.98 12.26 -10.31
N LYS A 38 -23.21 11.80 -10.06
CA LYS A 38 -23.50 10.60 -9.24
C LYS A 38 -23.01 9.36 -10.00
N SER A 39 -21.74 9.33 -10.40
CA SER A 39 -21.12 8.12 -10.91
C SER A 39 -20.80 7.26 -9.71
N GLY A 40 -21.33 6.05 -9.67
CA GLY A 40 -20.95 5.06 -8.67
C GLY A 40 -19.44 4.90 -8.71
N LYS A 41 -18.74 5.61 -7.83
CA LYS A 41 -17.28 5.51 -7.71
C LYS A 41 -16.96 4.07 -7.31
N ILE A 42 -16.24 3.36 -8.15
CA ILE A 42 -15.73 2.04 -7.80
C ILE A 42 -14.45 2.27 -7.01
N SER A 43 -14.44 1.85 -5.75
CA SER A 43 -13.24 1.85 -4.91
C SER A 43 -12.78 0.42 -4.71
N ILE A 44 -11.49 0.20 -4.84
CA ILE A 44 -10.82 -1.09 -4.63
C ILE A 44 -9.85 -0.89 -3.47
N MET A 45 -10.04 -1.65 -2.39
CA MET A 45 -9.07 -1.73 -1.29
C MET A 45 -8.00 -2.74 -1.67
N VAL A 46 -6.76 -2.39 -1.49
CA VAL A 46 -5.61 -3.27 -1.66
C VAL A 46 -4.72 -3.22 -0.43
N TRP A 47 -4.10 -4.33 -0.12
CA TRP A 47 -3.01 -4.45 0.83
C TRP A 47 -1.76 -4.89 0.08
N ALA A 48 -0.61 -4.40 0.47
CA ALA A 48 0.65 -4.88 -0.07
C ALA A 48 1.80 -4.73 0.92
N CYS A 49 2.90 -5.41 0.63
CA CYS A 49 4.14 -5.28 1.38
C CYS A 49 5.37 -5.33 0.46
N PHE A 50 6.50 -4.91 1.00
CA PHE A 50 7.81 -5.08 0.37
C PHE A 50 8.92 -5.17 1.43
N SER A 51 10.09 -5.66 1.04
CA SER A 51 11.30 -5.64 1.83
C SER A 51 12.43 -4.93 1.07
N GLY A 52 13.61 -4.78 1.71
CA GLY A 52 14.80 -4.25 1.03
C GLY A 52 15.30 -5.08 -0.14
N GLU A 53 14.83 -6.31 -0.26
CA GLU A 53 15.33 -7.30 -1.22
C GLU A 53 14.31 -7.69 -2.27
N LYS A 54 13.01 -7.62 -1.95
CA LYS A 54 11.94 -8.11 -2.83
C LYS A 54 10.67 -7.29 -2.71
N VAL A 55 9.97 -7.13 -3.83
CA VAL A 55 8.57 -6.72 -3.87
C VAL A 55 7.72 -7.86 -3.32
N GLY A 56 6.91 -7.59 -2.32
CA GLY A 56 5.98 -8.55 -1.75
C GLY A 56 4.68 -8.68 -2.56
N PRO A 57 3.73 -9.48 -2.10
CA PRO A 57 2.44 -9.63 -2.76
C PRO A 57 1.58 -8.36 -2.65
N LEU A 58 0.70 -8.18 -3.65
CA LEU A 58 -0.44 -7.28 -3.57
C LEU A 58 -1.71 -8.12 -3.48
N ILE A 59 -2.49 -7.89 -2.44
CA ILE A 59 -3.77 -8.55 -2.18
C ILE A 59 -4.91 -7.56 -2.40
N VAL A 60 -5.85 -7.93 -3.26
CA VAL A 60 -7.07 -7.14 -3.47
C VAL A 60 -8.12 -7.56 -2.45
N CYS A 61 -8.62 -6.59 -1.69
CA CYS A 61 -9.65 -6.80 -0.68
C CYS A 61 -11.02 -6.56 -1.33
N ASP A 62 -11.79 -7.61 -1.54
CA ASP A 62 -13.10 -7.54 -2.23
C ASP A 62 -14.18 -6.86 -1.40
N THR A 63 -14.05 -6.86 -0.09
CA THR A 63 -14.96 -6.20 0.87
C THR A 63 -14.34 -4.89 1.31
N GLY A 64 -14.88 -3.76 0.93
CA GLY A 64 -14.35 -2.40 1.10
C GLY A 64 -13.69 -2.03 2.44
N ASN A 65 -13.91 -2.79 3.54
CA ASN A 65 -13.27 -2.60 4.84
C ASN A 65 -12.54 -3.87 5.27
N VAL A 66 -11.31 -3.71 5.75
CA VAL A 66 -10.52 -4.79 6.33
C VAL A 66 -10.83 -4.86 7.83
N ASN A 67 -11.55 -5.90 8.23
CA ASN A 67 -11.71 -6.24 9.66
C ASN A 67 -10.61 -7.20 10.11
N ALA A 68 -10.59 -7.55 11.40
CA ALA A 68 -9.53 -8.38 11.95
C ALA A 68 -9.52 -9.83 11.40
N ASP A 69 -10.66 -10.38 10.96
CA ASP A 69 -10.70 -11.70 10.33
C ASP A 69 -10.10 -11.66 8.93
N ARG A 70 -10.51 -10.67 8.14
CA ARG A 70 -9.93 -10.44 6.82
C ARG A 70 -8.44 -10.13 6.90
N TYR A 71 -8.02 -9.40 7.94
CA TYR A 71 -6.61 -9.11 8.15
C TYR A 71 -5.79 -10.38 8.47
N LEU A 72 -6.35 -11.34 9.21
CA LEU A 72 -5.70 -12.63 9.43
C LEU A 72 -5.46 -13.41 8.11
N GLU A 73 -6.45 -13.40 7.21
CA GLU A 73 -6.28 -14.00 5.88
C GLU A 73 -5.16 -13.29 5.08
N ILE A 74 -5.14 -11.96 5.12
CA ILE A 74 -4.09 -11.15 4.49
C ILE A 74 -2.71 -11.48 5.07
N LEU A 75 -2.60 -11.65 6.38
CA LEU A 75 -1.33 -12.02 7.02
C LEU A 75 -0.86 -13.42 6.62
N GLU A 76 -1.77 -14.39 6.57
CA GLU A 76 -1.42 -15.76 6.14
C GLU A 76 -1.00 -15.79 4.66
N ASP A 77 -1.84 -15.26 3.77
CA ASP A 77 -1.62 -15.27 2.33
C ASP A 77 -0.50 -14.31 1.88
N GLY A 78 -0.37 -13.19 2.56
CA GLY A 78 0.58 -12.12 2.24
C GLY A 78 1.90 -12.26 2.99
N VAL A 79 1.88 -12.01 4.30
CA VAL A 79 3.10 -11.89 5.10
C VAL A 79 3.79 -13.23 5.28
N VAL A 80 3.07 -14.28 5.73
CA VAL A 80 3.66 -15.61 5.97
C VAL A 80 4.22 -16.18 4.67
N SER A 81 3.43 -16.13 3.58
CA SER A 81 3.89 -16.58 2.26
C SER A 81 5.10 -15.80 1.75
N PHE A 82 5.16 -14.49 2.02
CA PHE A 82 6.29 -13.65 1.61
C PHE A 82 7.55 -13.97 2.41
N ILE A 83 7.42 -14.14 3.72
CA ILE A 83 8.53 -14.54 4.60
C ILE A 83 9.12 -15.87 4.12
N ASN A 84 8.26 -16.86 3.87
CA ASN A 84 8.72 -18.16 3.38
C ASN A 84 9.50 -18.05 2.07
N LYS A 85 9.09 -17.16 1.15
CA LYS A 85 9.82 -16.90 -0.11
C LYS A 85 11.15 -16.16 0.07
N ILE A 86 11.28 -15.34 1.12
CA ILE A 86 12.54 -14.66 1.45
C ILE A 86 13.52 -15.64 2.10
N LEU A 87 13.01 -16.52 2.97
CA LEU A 87 13.81 -17.48 3.73
C LEU A 87 14.15 -18.76 2.95
N GLN A 88 13.52 -19.01 1.78
CA GLN A 88 13.92 -20.12 0.94
C GLN A 88 15.36 -19.88 0.43
N PRO A 89 16.30 -20.84 0.63
CA PRO A 89 17.63 -20.75 0.02
C PRO A 89 17.47 -20.68 -1.50
N CYS A 90 18.29 -19.85 -2.16
CA CYS A 90 18.50 -19.99 -3.60
C CYS A 90 18.99 -21.42 -3.87
N GLU A 91 18.46 -22.08 -4.92
CA GLU A 91 18.91 -23.42 -5.31
C GLU A 91 20.44 -23.46 -5.39
N GLY A 92 21.06 -24.27 -4.54
CA GLY A 92 22.52 -24.43 -4.48
C GLY A 92 23.24 -23.90 -3.24
N SER A 93 22.52 -23.35 -2.25
CA SER A 93 23.10 -22.96 -0.98
C SER A 93 22.81 -23.99 0.09
N ASP A 94 23.86 -24.61 0.65
CA ASP A 94 23.75 -25.44 1.84
C ASP A 94 23.04 -24.66 2.95
N THR A 95 22.08 -25.31 3.59
CA THR A 95 21.17 -24.81 4.62
C THR A 95 21.85 -23.87 5.62
N VAL A 96 21.58 -22.57 5.53
CA VAL A 96 21.74 -21.68 6.65
C VAL A 96 20.43 -21.73 7.42
N GLU A 97 20.39 -22.42 8.54
CA GLU A 97 19.38 -22.24 9.58
C GLU A 97 19.51 -20.80 10.12
N VAL A 98 18.89 -19.85 9.46
CA VAL A 98 18.73 -18.51 10.03
C VAL A 98 17.69 -18.66 11.11
N ALA A 99 18.09 -18.50 12.36
CA ALA A 99 17.15 -18.41 13.46
C ALA A 99 16.11 -17.34 13.10
N ALA A 100 14.84 -17.73 12.99
CA ALA A 100 13.76 -16.88 12.48
C ALA A 100 13.59 -15.57 13.27
N ASP A 101 14.12 -15.52 14.48
CA ASP A 101 13.96 -14.39 15.41
C ASP A 101 14.76 -13.13 14.99
N ASP A 102 15.83 -13.26 14.18
CA ASP A 102 16.68 -12.13 13.76
C ASP A 102 16.57 -11.78 12.26
N ALA A 103 15.89 -12.62 11.46
CA ALA A 103 15.92 -12.49 10.00
C ALA A 103 15.05 -11.35 9.47
N PHE A 104 13.98 -10.97 10.15
CA PHE A 104 13.05 -9.93 9.67
C PHE A 104 12.26 -9.27 10.80
N LEU A 105 11.81 -8.05 10.54
CA LEU A 105 10.91 -7.30 11.42
C LEU A 105 9.71 -6.85 10.56
N PHE A 106 8.51 -7.17 10.99
CA PHE A 106 7.27 -6.79 10.29
C PHE A 106 6.75 -5.46 10.80
N MET A 107 6.36 -4.59 9.88
CA MET A 107 5.76 -3.30 10.18
C MET A 107 4.33 -3.24 9.65
N HIS A 108 3.39 -2.93 10.51
CA HIS A 108 2.05 -2.47 10.23
C HIS A 108 1.68 -1.33 11.18
N ASP A 109 0.66 -0.56 10.86
CA ASP A 109 0.18 0.52 11.71
C ASP A 109 -0.65 0.01 12.91
N ASN A 110 -1.12 0.96 13.74
CA ASN A 110 -1.92 0.67 14.93
C ASN A 110 -3.43 0.65 14.66
N ALA A 111 -3.88 0.33 13.44
CA ALA A 111 -5.31 0.23 13.16
C ALA A 111 -5.99 -0.79 14.11
N PRO A 112 -7.26 -0.56 14.50
CA PRO A 112 -7.96 -1.47 15.44
C PRO A 112 -8.00 -2.93 14.97
N CYS A 113 -8.06 -3.18 13.66
CA CYS A 113 -8.00 -4.54 13.13
C CYS A 113 -6.60 -5.17 13.30
N HIS A 114 -5.52 -4.39 13.28
CA HIS A 114 -4.14 -4.86 13.45
C HIS A 114 -3.81 -5.16 14.92
N THR A 115 -4.33 -4.36 15.84
CA THR A 115 -4.09 -4.51 17.27
C THR A 115 -5.05 -5.48 17.95
N ALA A 116 -6.03 -6.03 17.24
CA ALA A 116 -6.99 -6.99 17.76
C ALA A 116 -6.30 -8.22 18.37
N ARG A 117 -6.82 -8.70 19.50
CA ARG A 117 -6.24 -9.83 20.27
C ARG A 117 -5.94 -11.06 19.39
N LYS A 118 -6.85 -11.41 18.47
CA LYS A 118 -6.66 -12.57 17.58
C LYS A 118 -5.50 -12.37 16.59
N VAL A 119 -5.26 -11.14 16.13
CA VAL A 119 -4.16 -10.80 15.22
C VAL A 119 -2.82 -10.85 15.98
N THR A 120 -2.75 -10.23 17.16
CA THR A 120 -1.53 -10.27 17.99
C THR A 120 -1.16 -11.68 18.40
N GLN A 121 -2.15 -12.52 18.75
CA GLN A 121 -1.93 -13.94 19.05
C GLN A 121 -1.46 -14.74 17.82
N PHE A 122 -2.00 -14.45 16.63
CA PHE A 122 -1.58 -15.07 15.38
C PHE A 122 -0.10 -14.75 15.10
N LEU A 123 0.28 -13.48 15.11
CA LEU A 123 1.66 -13.04 14.86
C LEU A 123 2.64 -13.67 15.86
N LYS A 124 2.27 -13.72 17.14
CA LYS A 124 3.06 -14.40 18.18
C LYS A 124 3.21 -15.90 17.92
N ARG A 125 2.12 -16.58 17.55
CA ARG A 125 2.14 -18.02 17.23
C ARG A 125 3.02 -18.33 16.02
N LYS A 126 2.99 -17.46 15.01
CA LYS A 126 3.83 -17.56 13.80
C LYS A 126 5.27 -17.06 14.04
N ARG A 127 5.61 -16.61 15.24
CA ARG A 127 6.92 -16.02 15.60
C ARG A 127 7.34 -14.87 14.67
N ILE A 128 6.37 -14.02 14.30
CA ILE A 128 6.60 -12.84 13.48
C ILE A 128 6.84 -11.64 14.40
N PRO A 129 8.08 -11.13 14.52
CA PRO A 129 8.37 -9.97 15.33
C PRO A 129 7.76 -8.72 14.67
N VAL A 130 7.01 -7.95 15.46
CA VAL A 130 6.31 -6.75 15.01
C VAL A 130 7.00 -5.50 15.52
N MET A 131 7.22 -4.54 14.64
CA MET A 131 7.78 -3.25 15.00
C MET A 131 6.78 -2.43 15.83
N LYS A 132 7.25 -1.84 16.94
CA LYS A 132 6.46 -0.82 17.64
C LYS A 132 6.38 0.43 16.76
N TRP A 133 5.18 0.72 16.28
CA TRP A 133 4.94 1.82 15.35
C TRP A 133 4.33 3.02 16.06
N PRO A 134 4.83 4.26 15.81
CA PRO A 134 4.20 5.46 16.37
C PRO A 134 2.84 5.68 15.70
N ALA A 135 1.86 6.18 16.46
CA ALA A 135 0.54 6.47 15.93
C ALA A 135 0.61 7.62 14.91
N GLN A 136 -0.25 7.55 13.88
CA GLN A 136 -0.42 8.61 12.88
C GLN A 136 0.88 9.08 12.21
N SER A 137 1.75 8.15 11.82
CA SER A 137 3.06 8.42 11.24
C SER A 137 3.21 7.86 9.81
N PRO A 138 2.39 8.32 8.85
CA PRO A 138 2.48 7.87 7.46
C PRO A 138 3.78 8.32 6.79
N ASP A 139 4.34 9.45 7.21
CA ASP A 139 5.61 10.00 6.75
C ASP A 139 6.83 9.11 7.07
N LEU A 140 6.73 8.26 8.08
CA LEU A 140 7.72 7.23 8.38
C LEU A 140 7.50 5.95 7.56
N ASN A 141 6.33 5.74 6.92
CA ASN A 141 6.08 4.56 6.13
C ASN A 141 6.46 4.77 4.66
N PRO A 142 7.56 4.15 4.16
CA PRO A 142 8.01 4.36 2.79
C PRO A 142 7.02 3.85 1.73
N ILE A 143 6.09 2.96 2.09
CA ILE A 143 5.07 2.43 1.17
C ILE A 143 4.09 3.51 0.71
N GLU A 144 3.89 4.58 1.48
CA GLU A 144 2.99 5.67 1.11
C GLU A 144 3.44 6.39 -0.18
N ASN A 145 4.75 6.57 -0.33
CA ASN A 145 5.31 7.10 -1.58
C ASN A 145 5.17 6.10 -2.73
N LEU A 146 5.34 4.80 -2.44
CA LEU A 146 5.16 3.75 -3.42
C LEU A 146 3.71 3.69 -3.90
N TRP A 147 2.72 3.88 -3.01
CA TRP A 147 1.30 3.98 -3.35
C TRP A 147 1.01 5.10 -4.36
N THR A 148 1.64 6.24 -4.21
CA THR A 148 1.45 7.37 -5.13
C THR A 148 1.87 6.99 -6.55
N MET A 149 3.08 6.45 -6.70
CA MET A 149 3.60 6.02 -8.01
C MET A 149 2.82 4.86 -8.59
N PHE A 150 2.45 3.89 -7.76
CA PHE A 150 1.63 2.75 -8.14
C PHE A 150 0.27 3.18 -8.69
N LYS A 151 -0.43 4.09 -8.00
CA LYS A 151 -1.73 4.62 -8.44
C LYS A 151 -1.62 5.34 -9.78
N ASP A 152 -0.59 6.14 -9.97
CA ASP A 152 -0.36 6.84 -11.24
C ASP A 152 -0.06 5.86 -12.39
N ALA A 153 0.79 4.87 -12.16
CA ALA A 153 1.09 3.81 -13.14
C ALA A 153 -0.15 2.98 -13.48
N PHE A 154 -0.94 2.61 -12.48
CA PHE A 154 -2.20 1.87 -12.68
C PHE A 154 -3.20 2.67 -13.52
N HIS A 155 -3.42 3.95 -13.20
CA HIS A 155 -4.32 4.80 -13.99
C HIS A 155 -3.84 5.00 -15.42
N LYS A 156 -2.53 5.15 -15.62
CA LYS A 156 -1.93 5.23 -16.96
C LYS A 156 -2.22 3.96 -17.76
N ARG A 157 -2.00 2.78 -17.17
CA ARG A 157 -2.23 1.49 -17.81
C ARG A 157 -3.70 1.29 -18.17
N LEU A 158 -4.64 1.68 -17.31
CA LEU A 158 -6.08 1.63 -17.60
C LEU A 158 -6.48 2.48 -18.82
N ILE A 159 -5.85 3.64 -18.98
CA ILE A 159 -6.10 4.53 -20.14
C ILE A 159 -5.54 3.90 -21.40
N GLU A 160 -4.31 3.37 -21.36
CA GLU A 160 -3.64 2.72 -22.49
C GLU A 160 -4.42 1.49 -22.99
N GLU A 161 -4.98 0.71 -22.10
CA GLU A 161 -5.80 -0.46 -22.44
C GLU A 161 -7.23 -0.10 -22.87
N GLY A 162 -7.60 1.19 -22.84
CA GLY A 162 -8.92 1.66 -23.28
C GLY A 162 -10.09 1.15 -22.43
N ILE A 163 -9.80 0.72 -21.21
CA ILE A 163 -10.81 0.11 -20.33
C ILE A 163 -11.78 1.17 -19.82
N LYS A 164 -13.02 1.08 -20.26
CA LYS A 164 -14.13 1.86 -19.70
C LYS A 164 -14.86 0.99 -18.69
N PRO A 165 -15.06 1.48 -17.45
CA PRO A 165 -15.83 0.76 -16.45
C PRO A 165 -17.26 0.52 -16.96
N SER A 166 -17.62 -0.73 -17.27
CA SER A 166 -18.97 -1.11 -17.73
C SER A 166 -19.81 -1.60 -16.56
N SER A 167 -19.30 -2.55 -15.81
CA SER A 167 -19.94 -3.02 -14.59
C SER A 167 -18.90 -3.18 -13.47
N ARG A 168 -19.35 -3.16 -12.20
CA ARG A 168 -18.44 -3.34 -11.05
C ARG A 168 -17.71 -4.68 -11.10
N ALA A 169 -18.38 -5.75 -11.50
CA ALA A 169 -17.82 -7.10 -11.51
C ALA A 169 -16.72 -7.26 -12.57
N GLU A 170 -16.99 -6.79 -13.79
CA GLU A 170 -16.01 -6.84 -14.90
C GLU A 170 -14.79 -5.97 -14.61
N VAL A 171 -15.03 -4.75 -14.10
CA VAL A 171 -13.95 -3.84 -13.68
C VAL A 171 -13.09 -4.47 -12.62
N LEU A 172 -13.69 -5.07 -11.57
CA LEU A 172 -12.92 -5.71 -10.51
C LEU A 172 -12.08 -6.87 -11.06
N LYS A 173 -12.65 -7.71 -11.94
CA LYS A 173 -11.93 -8.84 -12.53
C LYS A 173 -10.72 -8.36 -13.33
N HIS A 174 -10.89 -7.37 -14.19
CA HIS A 174 -9.84 -6.85 -15.05
C HIS A 174 -8.79 -6.05 -14.26
N CYS A 175 -9.25 -5.17 -13.35
CA CYS A 175 -8.36 -4.39 -12.51
C CYS A 175 -7.50 -5.25 -11.58
N LYS A 176 -7.98 -6.39 -11.09
CA LYS A 176 -7.18 -7.31 -10.25
C LYS A 176 -5.89 -7.77 -10.95
N THR A 177 -5.97 -8.07 -12.23
CA THR A 177 -4.80 -8.50 -13.03
C THR A 177 -3.83 -7.32 -13.20
N ILE A 178 -4.32 -6.18 -13.68
CA ILE A 178 -3.49 -4.99 -13.90
C ILE A 178 -2.84 -4.50 -12.60
N LEU A 179 -3.59 -4.50 -11.48
CA LEU A 179 -3.05 -4.10 -10.18
C LEU A 179 -1.86 -4.96 -9.76
N LYS A 180 -1.95 -6.28 -9.94
CA LYS A 180 -0.87 -7.20 -9.61
C LYS A 180 0.34 -7.05 -10.54
N GLU A 181 0.10 -6.81 -11.82
CA GLU A 181 1.17 -6.57 -12.81
C GLU A 181 1.90 -5.27 -12.50
N VAL A 182 1.17 -4.16 -12.40
CA VAL A 182 1.74 -2.85 -12.09
C VAL A 182 2.47 -2.84 -10.75
N TRP A 183 1.99 -3.61 -9.76
CA TRP A 183 2.68 -3.74 -8.48
C TRP A 183 4.01 -4.48 -8.62
N ARG A 184 4.03 -5.59 -9.35
CA ARG A 184 5.27 -6.36 -9.61
C ARG A 184 6.30 -5.56 -10.39
N ASP A 185 5.83 -4.67 -11.27
CA ASP A 185 6.68 -3.82 -12.10
C ASP A 185 7.29 -2.64 -11.31
N GLN A 186 6.94 -2.48 -10.00
CA GLN A 186 7.61 -1.50 -9.15
C GLN A 186 9.09 -1.90 -9.00
N GLY A 187 9.96 -1.05 -9.55
CA GLY A 187 11.39 -1.36 -9.63
C GLY A 187 12.06 -1.41 -8.24
N MET A 188 12.95 -2.38 -8.03
CA MET A 188 13.76 -2.49 -6.81
C MET A 188 14.62 -1.25 -6.56
N GLU A 189 14.99 -0.52 -7.60
CA GLU A 189 15.72 0.74 -7.49
C GLU A 189 14.92 1.79 -6.70
N LEU A 190 13.62 1.90 -6.98
CA LEU A 190 12.72 2.78 -6.24
C LEU A 190 12.62 2.37 -4.78
N ILE A 191 12.36 1.09 -4.51
CA ILE A 191 12.26 0.54 -3.16
C ILE A 191 13.56 0.83 -2.37
N THR A 192 14.70 0.58 -2.98
CA THR A 192 16.01 0.86 -2.38
C THR A 192 16.16 2.35 -2.04
N LYS A 193 15.76 3.26 -2.93
CA LYS A 193 15.77 4.71 -2.68
C LYS A 193 14.86 5.10 -1.51
N LEU A 194 13.67 4.50 -1.44
CA LEU A 194 12.72 4.75 -0.37
C LEU A 194 13.27 4.29 0.99
N ILE A 195 13.84 3.09 1.07
CA ILE A 195 14.45 2.56 2.30
C ILE A 195 15.66 3.39 2.70
N LYS A 196 16.53 3.75 1.77
CA LYS A 196 17.68 4.64 2.04
C LYS A 196 17.27 6.05 2.50
N SER A 197 16.01 6.44 2.30
CA SER A 197 15.47 7.71 2.80
C SER A 197 15.11 7.66 4.29
N MET A 198 14.97 6.48 4.91
CA MET A 198 14.46 6.32 6.27
C MET A 198 15.24 7.10 7.34
N PRO A 199 16.59 7.14 7.35
CA PRO A 199 17.31 7.95 8.33
C PRO A 199 16.94 9.43 8.24
N ARG A 200 16.75 9.97 7.03
CA ARG A 200 16.35 11.37 6.82
C ARG A 200 14.89 11.62 7.23
N ARG A 201 13.99 10.62 7.05
CA ARG A 201 12.60 10.71 7.52
C ARG A 201 12.55 10.77 9.05
N CYS A 202 13.26 9.86 9.70
CA CYS A 202 13.36 9.86 11.16
C CYS A 202 13.93 11.19 11.68
N ALA A 203 15.01 11.70 11.10
CA ALA A 203 15.57 12.98 11.47
C ALA A 203 14.59 14.15 11.27
N ALA A 204 13.80 14.15 10.19
CA ALA A 204 12.79 15.17 9.93
C ALA A 204 11.64 15.15 10.97
N VAL A 205 11.16 13.95 11.35
CA VAL A 205 10.14 13.81 12.38
C VAL A 205 10.65 14.28 13.74
N ILE A 206 11.89 13.93 14.10
CA ILE A 206 12.53 14.39 15.35
C ILE A 206 12.65 15.92 15.33
N ALA A 207 13.15 16.50 14.24
CA ALA A 207 13.29 17.95 14.09
C ALA A 207 11.95 18.69 14.14
N ALA A 208 10.87 18.05 13.68
CA ALA A 208 9.51 18.59 13.76
C ALA A 208 8.82 18.34 15.11
N GLY A 209 9.53 17.76 16.09
CA GLY A 209 8.94 17.42 17.41
C GLY A 209 7.75 16.45 17.32
N GLY A 210 7.76 15.54 16.34
CA GLY A 210 6.64 14.62 16.06
C GLY A 210 5.52 15.23 15.20
N GLY A 211 5.69 16.45 14.69
CA GLY A 211 4.75 17.10 13.79
C GLY A 211 4.89 16.63 12.33
N TYR A 212 4.05 17.19 11.45
CA TYR A 212 4.05 16.86 10.03
C TYR A 212 5.39 17.16 9.35
N THR A 213 5.81 16.27 8.46
CA THR A 213 7.00 16.43 7.65
C THR A 213 6.65 16.56 6.16
N LYS A 214 7.66 16.73 5.32
CA LYS A 214 7.49 16.79 3.85
C LYS A 214 7.33 15.42 3.18
N TYR A 215 7.42 14.35 3.93
CA TYR A 215 7.38 12.97 3.43
C TYR A 215 5.97 12.40 3.40
#